data_d6530573af4eb9610a94a9e3df0d4bea
#
_entry.id   d6530573af4eb9610a94a9e3df0d4bea
#
_cell.length_a   1.000
_cell.length_b   1.000
_cell.length_c   1.000
_cell.angle_alpha   90.00
_cell.angle_beta   90.00
_cell.angle_gamma   90.00
#
_symmetry.space_group_name_H-M   'P 1'
#
loop_
_entity.id
_entity.type
_entity.pdbx_description
1 polymer ?
#
loop_
_entity_poly.entity_id
_entity_poly.type
_entity_poly.pdbx_seq_one_letter_code
_entity_poly.pdbx_strand_id
1 'polypeptide(L)'
;MTRPDLRGIRWRLLAANLVAAGAGVVAVAIGVWLAAPAAFENAMGMGGGMGGAMGGAMDPLLRAAFGDAVGSALLLGLVAAVAVAVVVAVLLSAYISRPLSALASASRRLARGDYAQRVPPAAGELGELAASFNEMAATLEATEQRRLDLIGDVAHELRTPIASVRGYVEGLEAGVFEPGPDAWRVLDEQTERLARLVDDLATLWRAESRDLRLALEALDGPTLLAEAMERNRPLAASRSVNFGIGLVAPVSVRADRTRLGQALDNLIGNAIRYSEQGGNVDLGIASDGASAASSVRDDGPGLTPEQRAHVFERFYRADPSRSREAGGSGLGLTITKSLVEAMGGTIAVASDGPGKGTTFTVRVPPA
;
A
#
# COMPACT_ATOMS: atom_id res chain seq x y z
N MET A 1 -36.16 11.53 -0.69
CA MET A 1 -35.74 12.75 0.00
C MET A 1 -34.66 12.38 1.01
N THR A 2 -33.40 12.50 0.63
CA THR A 2 -32.22 12.24 1.50
C THR A 2 -32.14 13.37 2.52
N ARG A 3 -32.15 13.03 3.81
CA ARG A 3 -31.91 14.01 4.89
C ARG A 3 -30.56 14.68 4.65
N PRO A 4 -30.47 16.02 4.70
CA PRO A 4 -29.19 16.70 4.55
C PRO A 4 -28.25 16.22 5.68
N ASP A 5 -27.09 15.76 5.31
CA ASP A 5 -26.08 15.32 6.25
C ASP A 5 -25.53 16.54 7.00
N LEU A 6 -26.13 16.80 8.18
CA LEU A 6 -25.81 17.95 9.06
C LEU A 6 -24.39 17.86 9.66
N ARG A 7 -23.62 16.82 9.30
CA ARG A 7 -22.23 16.61 9.74
C ARG A 7 -21.20 17.22 8.81
N GLY A 8 -21.59 17.60 7.57
CA GLY A 8 -20.70 18.17 6.57
C GLY A 8 -20.13 19.54 6.97
N ILE A 9 -18.89 19.81 6.57
CA ILE A 9 -18.18 21.10 6.79
C ILE A 9 -19.04 22.28 6.30
N ARG A 10 -19.70 22.13 5.16
CA ARG A 10 -20.55 23.19 4.57
C ARG A 10 -21.67 23.60 5.50
N TRP A 11 -22.36 22.64 6.12
CA TRP A 11 -23.44 22.92 7.06
C TRP A 11 -22.93 23.52 8.37
N ARG A 12 -21.77 23.10 8.85
CA ARG A 12 -21.14 23.67 10.04
C ARG A 12 -20.70 25.12 9.81
N LEU A 13 -20.13 25.44 8.65
CA LEU A 13 -19.77 26.80 8.25
C LEU A 13 -21.01 27.70 8.10
N LEU A 14 -22.04 27.17 7.43
CA LEU A 14 -23.28 27.90 7.23
C LEU A 14 -24.00 28.14 8.54
N ALA A 15 -24.06 27.17 9.44
CA ALA A 15 -24.59 27.28 10.78
C ALA A 15 -23.78 28.27 11.64
N ALA A 16 -22.45 28.23 11.60
CA ALA A 16 -21.59 29.19 12.31
C ALA A 16 -21.80 30.63 11.84
N ASN A 17 -21.91 30.86 10.53
CA ASN A 17 -22.20 32.17 9.97
C ASN A 17 -23.59 32.66 10.32
N LEU A 18 -24.62 31.80 10.28
CA LEU A 18 -25.98 32.15 10.68
C LEU A 18 -26.07 32.49 12.20
N VAL A 19 -25.37 31.70 13.02
CA VAL A 19 -25.29 31.96 14.47
C VAL A 19 -24.59 33.29 14.74
N ALA A 20 -23.48 33.57 14.05
CA ALA A 20 -22.76 34.84 14.20
C ALA A 20 -23.60 36.04 13.77
N ALA A 21 -24.27 35.94 12.61
CA ALA A 21 -25.18 37.01 12.14
C ALA A 21 -26.39 37.19 13.06
N GLY A 22 -27.01 36.08 13.47
CA GLY A 22 -28.14 36.09 14.38
C GLY A 22 -27.80 36.68 15.76
N ALA A 23 -26.64 36.32 16.32
CA ALA A 23 -26.15 36.86 17.58
C ALA A 23 -25.85 38.36 17.50
N GLY A 24 -25.32 38.85 16.38
CA GLY A 24 -25.11 40.26 16.12
C GLY A 24 -26.43 41.05 16.11
N VAL A 25 -27.45 40.56 15.40
CA VAL A 25 -28.78 41.16 15.35
C VAL A 25 -29.45 41.18 16.75
N VAL A 26 -29.38 40.05 17.46
CA VAL A 26 -29.93 39.93 18.83
C VAL A 26 -29.21 40.87 19.81
N ALA A 27 -27.89 40.99 19.72
CA ALA A 27 -27.11 41.89 20.57
C ALA A 27 -27.48 43.36 20.34
N VAL A 28 -27.67 43.77 19.09
CA VAL A 28 -28.15 45.12 18.76
C VAL A 28 -29.57 45.33 19.29
N ALA A 29 -30.48 44.37 19.08
CA ALA A 29 -31.84 44.44 19.55
C ALA A 29 -31.94 44.52 21.09
N ILE A 30 -31.14 43.70 21.82
CA ILE A 30 -31.06 43.76 23.29
C ILE A 30 -30.48 45.09 23.75
N GLY A 31 -29.41 45.58 23.11
CA GLY A 31 -28.83 46.88 23.42
C GLY A 31 -29.82 48.03 23.30
N VAL A 32 -30.58 48.06 22.19
CA VAL A 32 -31.67 49.04 21.99
C VAL A 32 -32.76 48.83 23.03
N TRP A 33 -33.19 47.62 23.33
CA TRP A 33 -34.25 47.32 24.29
C TRP A 33 -33.86 47.71 25.73
N LEU A 34 -32.63 47.52 26.16
CA LEU A 34 -32.12 47.90 27.48
C LEU A 34 -31.90 49.40 27.60
N ALA A 35 -31.47 50.10 26.60
CA ALA A 35 -31.14 51.48 26.60
C ALA A 35 -32.38 52.39 26.38
N ALA A 36 -33.39 51.96 25.62
CA ALA A 36 -34.57 52.73 25.30
C ALA A 36 -35.43 53.10 26.54
N PRO A 37 -35.73 52.22 27.53
CA PRO A 37 -36.50 52.59 28.72
C PRO A 37 -35.77 53.58 29.57
N ALA A 38 -34.48 53.45 29.83
CA ALA A 38 -33.67 54.36 30.63
C ALA A 38 -33.56 55.73 29.97
N ALA A 39 -33.46 55.80 28.67
CA ALA A 39 -33.49 57.02 27.90
C ALA A 39 -34.85 57.71 27.99
N PHE A 40 -35.93 56.93 27.91
CA PHE A 40 -37.30 57.43 28.02
C PHE A 40 -37.62 57.94 29.45
N GLU A 41 -37.23 57.20 30.49
CA GLU A 41 -37.41 57.61 31.90
C GLU A 41 -36.61 58.88 32.26
N ASN A 42 -35.34 58.96 31.80
CA ASN A 42 -34.55 60.18 32.00
C ASN A 42 -35.14 61.40 31.30
N ALA A 43 -35.71 61.19 30.12
CA ALA A 43 -36.36 62.24 29.37
C ALA A 43 -37.68 62.68 29.99
N MET A 44 -38.44 61.77 30.61
CA MET A 44 -39.69 62.09 31.34
C MET A 44 -39.46 62.64 32.76
N GLY A 45 -38.39 62.20 33.43
CA GLY A 45 -38.04 62.61 34.77
C GLY A 45 -37.59 64.07 34.88
N MET A 46 -37.11 64.66 33.82
CA MET A 46 -36.76 66.07 33.72
C MET A 46 -37.95 66.98 33.32
N GLY A 47 -39.11 66.40 32.95
CA GLY A 47 -40.29 67.11 32.48
C GLY A 47 -41.35 67.43 33.54
N GLY A 48 -41.07 67.29 34.87
CA GLY A 48 -41.99 67.55 35.97
C GLY A 48 -42.20 69.04 36.26
N GLY A 49 -42.62 69.86 35.31
CA GLY A 49 -42.97 71.28 35.47
C GLY A 49 -43.99 71.74 34.45
N MET A 50 -45.29 71.68 34.86
CA MET A 50 -46.46 72.42 34.36
C MET A 50 -46.47 73.04 32.96
N GLY A 51 -47.32 72.49 32.11
CA GLY A 51 -48.31 73.22 31.32
C GLY A 51 -47.84 74.19 30.23
N GLY A 52 -48.08 73.84 28.99
CA GLY A 52 -48.24 74.86 27.97
C GLY A 52 -47.71 74.51 26.59
N ALA A 53 -48.68 74.39 25.68
CA ALA A 53 -48.55 74.52 24.22
C ALA A 53 -48.05 73.37 23.40
N MET A 54 -49.00 72.71 22.73
CA MET A 54 -48.79 71.92 21.47
C MET A 54 -47.98 72.73 20.48
N GLY A 55 -46.99 72.19 19.95
CA GLY A 55 -46.32 72.74 18.75
C GLY A 55 -44.88 72.33 18.58
N GLY A 56 -44.65 71.17 18.13
CA GLY A 56 -43.71 70.90 17.04
C GLY A 56 -42.22 71.20 17.12
N ALA A 57 -41.54 71.00 18.24
CA ALA A 57 -40.09 70.77 18.18
C ALA A 57 -39.71 69.85 19.33
N MET A 58 -39.22 68.66 18.97
CA MET A 58 -38.69 67.71 19.95
C MET A 58 -37.59 68.42 20.75
N ASP A 59 -37.80 68.54 22.08
CA ASP A 59 -36.91 69.21 23.01
C ASP A 59 -35.46 68.78 22.78
N PRO A 60 -34.46 69.66 22.66
CA PRO A 60 -33.07 69.36 22.44
C PRO A 60 -32.48 68.38 23.50
N LEU A 61 -33.01 68.41 24.73
CA LEU A 61 -32.64 67.47 25.79
C LEU A 61 -33.13 66.04 25.52
N LEU A 62 -34.33 65.87 24.95
CA LEU A 62 -34.87 64.61 24.54
C LEU A 62 -34.04 63.99 23.37
N ARG A 63 -33.59 64.82 22.44
CA ARG A 63 -32.71 64.38 21.31
C ARG A 63 -31.36 63.97 21.83
N ALA A 64 -30.75 64.66 22.77
CA ALA A 64 -29.45 64.27 23.35
C ALA A 64 -29.59 63.01 24.17
N ALA A 65 -30.57 62.81 25.03
CA ALA A 65 -30.77 61.57 25.80
C ALA A 65 -31.08 60.38 24.92
N PHE A 66 -31.85 60.52 23.82
CA PHE A 66 -32.11 59.51 22.86
C PHE A 66 -30.85 59.18 22.06
N GLY A 67 -30.03 60.16 21.69
CA GLY A 67 -28.75 59.99 21.02
C GLY A 67 -27.74 59.15 21.86
N ASP A 68 -27.63 59.47 23.14
CA ASP A 68 -26.74 58.75 24.08
C ASP A 68 -27.23 57.32 24.34
N ALA A 69 -28.53 57.08 24.43
CA ALA A 69 -29.11 55.77 24.59
C ALA A 69 -28.89 54.89 23.35
N VAL A 70 -29.10 55.41 22.14
CA VAL A 70 -28.84 54.75 20.88
C VAL A 70 -27.35 54.54 20.73
N GLY A 71 -26.52 55.51 21.07
CA GLY A 71 -25.06 55.37 21.02
C GLY A 71 -24.55 54.26 21.93
N SER A 72 -25.02 54.17 23.17
CA SER A 72 -24.62 53.10 24.10
C SER A 72 -25.13 51.71 23.66
N ALA A 73 -26.35 51.64 23.12
CA ALA A 73 -26.90 50.40 22.57
C ALA A 73 -26.11 49.90 21.39
N LEU A 74 -25.71 50.78 20.46
CA LEU A 74 -24.87 50.45 19.32
C LEU A 74 -23.47 49.98 19.74
N LEU A 75 -22.89 50.63 20.77
CA LEU A 75 -21.58 50.29 21.30
C LEU A 75 -21.58 48.89 21.95
N LEU A 76 -22.60 48.58 22.78
CA LEU A 76 -22.79 47.24 23.34
C LEU A 76 -23.03 46.18 22.24
N GLY A 77 -23.82 46.48 21.24
CA GLY A 77 -24.07 45.62 20.11
C GLY A 77 -22.78 45.33 19.32
N LEU A 78 -21.95 46.37 19.11
CA LEU A 78 -20.67 46.21 18.43
C LEU A 78 -19.70 45.30 19.22
N VAL A 79 -19.57 45.52 20.54
CA VAL A 79 -18.71 44.70 21.41
C VAL A 79 -19.17 43.24 21.39
N ALA A 80 -20.48 43.00 21.50
CA ALA A 80 -21.01 41.64 21.43
C ALA A 80 -20.78 40.99 20.06
N ALA A 81 -20.95 41.71 18.96
CA ALA A 81 -20.70 41.23 17.63
C ALA A 81 -19.20 40.86 17.40
N VAL A 82 -18.29 41.69 17.88
CA VAL A 82 -16.85 41.43 17.87
C VAL A 82 -16.50 40.17 18.67
N ALA A 83 -17.07 40.02 19.87
CA ALA A 83 -16.85 38.85 20.72
C ALA A 83 -17.28 37.54 20.01
N VAL A 84 -18.48 37.56 19.41
CA VAL A 84 -18.98 36.41 18.63
C VAL A 84 -18.09 36.13 17.41
N ALA A 85 -17.67 37.16 16.69
CA ALA A 85 -16.77 37.00 15.53
C ALA A 85 -15.44 36.37 15.94
N VAL A 86 -14.86 36.77 17.07
CA VAL A 86 -13.62 36.17 17.60
C VAL A 86 -13.83 34.69 17.95
N VAL A 87 -14.92 34.34 18.62
CA VAL A 87 -15.24 32.94 18.96
C VAL A 87 -15.39 32.10 17.69
N VAL A 88 -16.13 32.60 16.70
CA VAL A 88 -16.30 31.91 15.42
C VAL A 88 -14.96 31.73 14.68
N ALA A 89 -14.13 32.79 14.67
CA ALA A 89 -12.80 32.71 14.03
C ALA A 89 -11.89 31.68 14.72
N VAL A 90 -11.89 31.59 16.06
CA VAL A 90 -11.13 30.59 16.81
C VAL A 90 -11.64 29.16 16.51
N LEU A 91 -12.96 28.98 16.53
CA LEU A 91 -13.56 27.68 16.19
C LEU A 91 -13.22 27.26 14.73
N LEU A 92 -13.34 28.18 13.79
CA LEU A 92 -13.02 27.92 12.38
C LEU A 92 -11.53 27.56 12.19
N SER A 93 -10.66 28.28 12.89
CA SER A 93 -9.23 28.00 12.91
C SER A 93 -8.94 26.60 13.47
N ALA A 94 -9.60 26.22 14.55
CA ALA A 94 -9.40 24.90 15.17
C ALA A 94 -9.93 23.75 14.30
N TYR A 95 -11.09 23.93 13.69
CA TYR A 95 -11.76 22.87 12.93
C TYR A 95 -11.31 22.75 11.47
N ILE A 96 -10.80 23.79 10.85
CA ILE A 96 -10.46 23.80 9.44
C ILE A 96 -8.97 24.09 9.22
N SER A 97 -8.47 25.24 9.70
CA SER A 97 -7.13 25.70 9.34
C SER A 97 -6.04 24.81 9.95
N ARG A 98 -6.19 24.35 11.18
CA ARG A 98 -5.21 23.47 11.84
C ARG A 98 -5.11 22.08 11.16
N PRO A 99 -6.21 21.34 10.92
CA PRO A 99 -6.15 20.08 10.20
C PRO A 99 -5.56 20.21 8.79
N LEU A 100 -5.95 21.25 8.04
CA LEU A 100 -5.39 21.49 6.70
C LEU A 100 -3.89 21.81 6.74
N SER A 101 -3.43 22.59 7.70
CA SER A 101 -2.01 22.89 7.86
C SER A 101 -1.21 21.66 8.29
N ALA A 102 -1.78 20.80 9.14
CA ALA A 102 -1.20 19.52 9.52
C ALA A 102 -1.06 18.60 8.30
N LEU A 103 -2.13 18.48 7.48
CA LEU A 103 -2.11 17.70 6.25
C LEU A 103 -1.04 18.22 5.26
N ALA A 104 -1.01 19.55 5.04
CA ALA A 104 -0.01 20.16 4.16
C ALA A 104 1.44 19.96 4.66
N SER A 105 1.66 20.00 5.98
CA SER A 105 2.97 19.75 6.57
C SER A 105 3.38 18.27 6.45
N ALA A 106 2.46 17.35 6.74
CA ALA A 106 2.66 15.91 6.59
C ALA A 106 2.94 15.53 5.13
N SER A 107 2.20 16.11 4.17
CA SER A 107 2.43 15.91 2.74
C SER A 107 3.83 16.36 2.30
N ARG A 108 4.30 17.51 2.78
CA ARG A 108 5.67 17.97 2.49
C ARG A 108 6.75 17.08 3.09
N ARG A 109 6.51 16.48 4.27
CA ARG A 109 7.44 15.52 4.89
C ARG A 109 7.44 14.19 4.14
N LEU A 110 6.26 13.71 3.77
CA LEU A 110 6.09 12.52 2.92
C LEU A 110 6.87 12.65 1.60
N ALA A 111 6.78 13.81 0.93
CA ALA A 111 7.51 14.10 -0.31
C ALA A 111 9.04 14.15 -0.14
N ARG A 112 9.56 14.26 1.09
CA ARG A 112 11.00 14.19 1.42
C ARG A 112 11.45 12.79 1.88
N GLY A 113 10.56 11.79 1.80
CA GLY A 113 10.87 10.42 2.19
C GLY A 113 10.56 10.07 3.65
N ASP A 114 9.91 10.97 4.42
CA ASP A 114 9.48 10.68 5.78
C ASP A 114 8.07 10.03 5.74
N TYR A 115 8.04 8.75 5.41
CA TYR A 115 6.80 7.98 5.20
C TYR A 115 6.10 7.59 6.51
N ALA A 116 6.77 7.71 7.66
CA ALA A 116 6.18 7.41 8.98
C ALA A 116 5.18 8.49 9.45
N GLN A 117 5.07 9.60 8.70
CA GLN A 117 4.18 10.69 9.08
C GLN A 117 2.70 10.29 9.03
N ARG A 118 1.97 10.71 10.07
CA ARG A 118 0.51 10.55 10.15
C ARG A 118 -0.13 11.86 10.52
N VAL A 119 -1.32 12.08 9.98
CA VAL A 119 -2.18 13.23 10.31
C VAL A 119 -3.12 12.82 11.44
N PRO A 120 -3.29 13.64 12.47
CA PRO A 120 -4.25 13.36 13.53
C PRO A 120 -5.67 13.19 13.00
N PRO A 121 -6.50 12.36 13.64
CA PRO A 121 -7.89 12.20 13.23
C PRO A 121 -8.64 13.52 13.37
N ALA A 122 -9.50 13.81 12.41
CA ALA A 122 -10.38 14.96 12.39
C ALA A 122 -11.84 14.51 12.25
N ALA A 123 -12.80 15.42 12.38
CA ALA A 123 -14.22 15.12 12.25
C ALA A 123 -14.76 15.48 10.86
N GLY A 124 -15.76 14.74 10.38
CA GLY A 124 -16.42 14.97 9.09
C GLY A 124 -15.49 14.70 7.91
N GLU A 125 -15.67 15.42 6.80
CA GLU A 125 -14.94 15.22 5.55
C GLU A 125 -13.42 15.41 5.69
N LEU A 126 -12.97 16.23 6.63
CA LEU A 126 -11.55 16.36 6.95
C LEU A 126 -11.00 15.10 7.64
N GLY A 127 -11.84 14.38 8.38
CA GLY A 127 -11.50 13.08 8.96
C GLY A 127 -11.31 12.00 7.89
N GLU A 128 -12.20 11.95 6.90
CA GLU A 128 -12.08 11.03 5.76
C GLU A 128 -10.82 11.33 4.94
N LEU A 129 -10.52 12.62 4.71
CA LEU A 129 -9.30 13.03 4.02
C LEU A 129 -8.04 12.65 4.82
N ALA A 130 -8.05 12.83 6.14
CA ALA A 130 -6.93 12.44 7.01
C ALA A 130 -6.73 10.91 7.01
N ALA A 131 -7.83 10.13 7.03
CA ALA A 131 -7.78 8.68 6.95
C ALA A 131 -7.19 8.21 5.61
N SER A 132 -7.67 8.73 4.49
CA SER A 132 -7.16 8.41 3.14
C SER A 132 -5.68 8.78 2.98
N PHE A 133 -5.26 9.93 3.54
CA PHE A 133 -3.85 10.31 3.57
C PHE A 133 -3.01 9.31 4.37
N ASN A 134 -3.48 8.91 5.55
CA ASN A 134 -2.78 7.97 6.42
C ASN A 134 -2.66 6.58 5.78
N GLU A 135 -3.69 6.13 5.07
CA GLU A 135 -3.67 4.88 4.30
C GLU A 135 -2.66 4.93 3.15
N MET A 136 -2.64 6.03 2.40
CA MET A 136 -1.64 6.27 1.35
C MET A 136 -0.21 6.30 1.94
N ALA A 137 0.00 7.00 3.06
CA ALA A 137 1.30 7.07 3.74
C ALA A 137 1.75 5.69 4.22
N ALA A 138 0.85 4.87 4.80
CA ALA A 138 1.15 3.50 5.21
C ALA A 138 1.52 2.60 4.02
N THR A 139 0.83 2.74 2.90
CA THR A 139 1.13 1.98 1.68
C THR A 139 2.51 2.35 1.11
N LEU A 140 2.84 3.65 1.10
CA LEU A 140 4.16 4.14 0.67
C LEU A 140 5.28 3.65 1.61
N GLU A 141 5.08 3.74 2.93
CA GLU A 141 6.03 3.24 3.93
C GLU A 141 6.31 1.75 3.76
N ALA A 142 5.25 0.93 3.64
CA ALA A 142 5.37 -0.50 3.40
C ALA A 142 6.06 -0.83 2.05
N THR A 143 5.87 0.02 1.04
CA THR A 143 6.50 -0.17 -0.27
C THR A 143 7.99 0.16 -0.22
N GLU A 144 8.37 1.27 0.43
CA GLU A 144 9.78 1.63 0.58
C GLU A 144 10.52 0.66 1.48
N GLN A 145 9.89 0.19 2.58
CA GLN A 145 10.49 -0.83 3.43
C GLN A 145 10.79 -2.11 2.63
N ARG A 146 9.81 -2.61 1.86
CA ARG A 146 10.02 -3.79 0.98
C ARG A 146 11.13 -3.58 -0.04
N ARG A 147 11.32 -2.34 -0.53
CA ARG A 147 12.41 -1.99 -1.43
C ARG A 147 13.77 -2.03 -0.75
N LEU A 148 13.86 -1.49 0.47
CA LEU A 148 15.10 -1.51 1.27
C LEU A 148 15.49 -2.94 1.67
N ASP A 149 14.52 -3.75 2.08
CA ASP A 149 14.72 -5.15 2.40
C ASP A 149 15.28 -5.90 1.18
N LEU A 150 14.68 -5.69 0.00
CA LEU A 150 15.16 -6.28 -1.25
C LEU A 150 16.63 -5.89 -1.54
N ILE A 151 16.98 -4.62 -1.39
CA ILE A 151 18.36 -4.16 -1.62
C ILE A 151 19.33 -4.84 -0.65
N GLY A 152 18.93 -4.98 0.62
CA GLY A 152 19.71 -5.67 1.65
C GLY A 152 19.94 -7.14 1.30
N ASP A 153 18.88 -7.84 0.91
CA ASP A 153 18.90 -9.25 0.53
C ASP A 153 19.77 -9.50 -0.71
N VAL A 154 19.60 -8.66 -1.74
CA VAL A 154 20.40 -8.70 -2.97
C VAL A 154 21.89 -8.51 -2.66
N ALA A 155 22.23 -7.50 -1.85
CA ALA A 155 23.61 -7.26 -1.47
C ALA A 155 24.23 -8.45 -0.72
N HIS A 156 23.43 -9.13 0.10
CA HIS A 156 23.87 -10.33 0.83
C HIS A 156 24.11 -11.50 -0.13
N GLU A 157 23.17 -11.81 -1.03
CA GLU A 157 23.27 -12.93 -1.97
C GLU A 157 24.32 -12.71 -3.08
N LEU A 158 24.63 -11.47 -3.43
CA LEU A 158 25.76 -11.17 -4.35
C LEU A 158 27.12 -11.29 -3.65
N ARG A 159 27.22 -10.94 -2.38
CA ARG A 159 28.52 -10.95 -1.63
C ARG A 159 29.12 -12.35 -1.57
N THR A 160 28.31 -13.37 -1.38
CA THR A 160 28.77 -14.76 -1.22
C THR A 160 29.48 -15.31 -2.47
N PRO A 161 28.88 -15.31 -3.69
CA PRO A 161 29.55 -15.78 -4.89
C PRO A 161 30.75 -14.90 -5.27
N ILE A 162 30.66 -13.56 -5.07
CA ILE A 162 31.80 -12.68 -5.32
C ILE A 162 32.96 -13.00 -4.40
N ALA A 163 32.72 -13.26 -3.10
CA ALA A 163 33.77 -13.65 -2.17
C ALA A 163 34.39 -15.00 -2.54
N SER A 164 33.58 -15.95 -3.04
CA SER A 164 34.07 -17.23 -3.54
C SER A 164 34.97 -17.06 -4.77
N VAL A 165 34.53 -16.30 -5.78
CA VAL A 165 35.34 -16.00 -6.97
C VAL A 165 36.67 -15.36 -6.56
N ARG A 166 36.61 -14.34 -5.71
CA ARG A 166 37.79 -13.63 -5.23
C ARG A 166 38.75 -14.57 -4.47
N GLY A 167 38.23 -15.39 -3.57
CA GLY A 167 39.07 -16.35 -2.82
C GLY A 167 39.76 -17.38 -3.72
N TYR A 168 39.09 -17.85 -4.78
CA TYR A 168 39.72 -18.72 -5.76
C TYR A 168 40.79 -18.02 -6.57
N VAL A 169 40.56 -16.76 -7.01
CA VAL A 169 41.57 -15.97 -7.72
C VAL A 169 42.78 -15.70 -6.84
N GLU A 170 42.58 -15.22 -5.60
CA GLU A 170 43.68 -14.98 -4.65
C GLU A 170 44.45 -16.28 -4.32
N GLY A 171 43.74 -17.42 -4.22
CA GLY A 171 44.36 -18.72 -3.98
C GLY A 171 45.18 -19.22 -5.16
N LEU A 172 44.74 -18.97 -6.39
CA LEU A 172 45.50 -19.26 -7.62
C LEU A 172 46.76 -18.35 -7.70
N GLU A 173 46.63 -17.07 -7.44
CA GLU A 173 47.76 -16.13 -7.43
C GLU A 173 48.80 -16.46 -6.35
N ALA A 174 48.35 -16.91 -5.18
CA ALA A 174 49.22 -17.29 -4.09
C ALA A 174 49.81 -18.74 -4.23
N GLY A 175 49.42 -19.45 -5.27
CA GLY A 175 49.83 -20.85 -5.48
C GLY A 175 49.23 -21.85 -4.48
N VAL A 176 48.16 -21.48 -3.80
CA VAL A 176 47.40 -22.37 -2.89
C VAL A 176 46.55 -23.36 -3.67
N PHE A 177 46.01 -22.91 -4.80
CA PHE A 177 45.27 -23.74 -5.75
C PHE A 177 46.11 -23.89 -7.01
N GLU A 178 46.09 -25.08 -7.57
CA GLU A 178 46.68 -25.31 -8.89
C GLU A 178 45.75 -24.81 -10.01
N PRO A 179 46.27 -24.12 -11.05
CA PRO A 179 45.50 -23.72 -12.21
C PRO A 179 45.10 -24.92 -13.02
N GLY A 180 43.95 -25.51 -12.73
CA GLY A 180 43.45 -26.72 -13.34
C GLY A 180 41.93 -26.69 -13.62
N PRO A 181 41.40 -27.75 -14.27
CA PRO A 181 39.98 -27.82 -14.63
C PRO A 181 39.03 -27.57 -13.46
N ASP A 182 39.39 -28.01 -12.26
CA ASP A 182 38.53 -27.86 -11.07
C ASP A 182 38.43 -26.42 -10.62
N ALA A 183 39.52 -25.66 -10.62
CA ALA A 183 39.50 -24.25 -10.27
C ALA A 183 38.67 -23.41 -11.26
N TRP A 184 38.87 -23.69 -12.55
CA TRP A 184 38.08 -23.00 -13.59
C TRP A 184 36.62 -23.38 -13.54
N ARG A 185 36.28 -24.65 -13.28
CA ARG A 185 34.88 -25.08 -13.11
C ARG A 185 34.19 -24.34 -11.96
N VAL A 186 34.84 -24.16 -10.80
CA VAL A 186 34.26 -23.43 -9.68
C VAL A 186 34.04 -21.97 -10.05
N LEU A 187 35.00 -21.31 -10.71
CA LEU A 187 34.87 -19.93 -11.16
C LEU A 187 33.71 -19.77 -12.16
N ASP A 188 33.59 -20.70 -13.09
CA ASP A 188 32.51 -20.68 -14.07
C ASP A 188 31.13 -20.89 -13.43
N GLU A 189 30.99 -21.88 -12.52
CA GLU A 189 29.78 -22.12 -11.73
C GLU A 189 29.33 -20.89 -10.92
N GLN A 190 30.28 -20.17 -10.29
CA GLN A 190 29.96 -18.96 -9.53
C GLN A 190 29.56 -17.79 -10.43
N THR A 191 30.21 -17.67 -11.59
CA THR A 191 29.89 -16.64 -12.59
C THR A 191 28.51 -16.86 -13.21
N GLU A 192 28.18 -18.10 -13.59
CA GLU A 192 26.84 -18.47 -14.05
C GLU A 192 25.77 -18.26 -12.98
N ARG A 193 26.10 -18.53 -11.70
CA ARG A 193 25.21 -18.26 -10.60
C ARG A 193 24.91 -16.77 -10.45
N LEU A 194 25.93 -15.92 -10.59
CA LEU A 194 25.78 -14.46 -10.58
C LEU A 194 24.90 -13.97 -11.75
N ALA A 195 25.15 -14.49 -12.96
CA ALA A 195 24.35 -14.15 -14.14
C ALA A 195 22.86 -14.50 -13.93
N ARG A 196 22.58 -15.73 -13.47
CA ARG A 196 21.21 -16.15 -13.13
C ARG A 196 20.55 -15.26 -12.06
N LEU A 197 21.28 -14.88 -11.02
CA LEU A 197 20.77 -14.00 -9.98
C LEU A 197 20.38 -12.61 -10.53
N VAL A 198 21.19 -12.05 -11.42
CA VAL A 198 20.90 -10.77 -12.08
C VAL A 198 19.66 -10.86 -12.97
N ASP A 199 19.50 -11.93 -13.74
CA ASP A 199 18.34 -12.17 -14.61
C ASP A 199 17.05 -12.37 -13.78
N ASP A 200 17.15 -13.13 -12.67
CA ASP A 200 16.07 -13.34 -11.71
C ASP A 200 15.60 -12.00 -11.10
N LEU A 201 16.55 -11.17 -10.67
CA LEU A 201 16.27 -9.85 -10.13
C LEU A 201 15.62 -8.92 -11.16
N ALA A 202 16.12 -8.91 -12.40
CA ALA A 202 15.54 -8.11 -13.47
C ALA A 202 14.10 -8.54 -13.79
N THR A 203 13.81 -9.84 -13.69
CA THR A 203 12.46 -10.38 -13.90
C THR A 203 11.54 -10.03 -12.74
N LEU A 204 12.00 -10.20 -11.50
CA LEU A 204 11.24 -9.84 -10.30
C LEU A 204 10.89 -8.34 -10.29
N TRP A 205 11.87 -7.48 -10.59
CA TRP A 205 11.67 -6.03 -10.65
C TRP A 205 10.61 -5.62 -11.66
N ARG A 206 10.66 -6.20 -12.88
CA ARG A 206 9.65 -5.94 -13.91
C ARG A 206 8.26 -6.42 -13.52
N ALA A 207 8.17 -7.55 -12.84
CA ALA A 207 6.89 -8.09 -12.39
C ALA A 207 6.27 -7.23 -11.26
N GLU A 208 7.08 -6.75 -10.30
CA GLU A 208 6.61 -5.93 -9.17
C GLU A 208 6.27 -4.49 -9.54
N SER A 209 6.99 -3.90 -10.49
CA SER A 209 6.72 -2.53 -10.96
C SER A 209 5.45 -2.42 -11.81
N ARG A 210 4.74 -3.52 -12.06
CA ARG A 210 3.62 -3.61 -13.02
C ARG A 210 3.98 -3.13 -14.45
N ASP A 211 5.27 -3.08 -14.75
CA ASP A 211 5.79 -2.68 -16.06
C ASP A 211 5.99 -3.91 -16.97
N LEU A 212 5.46 -5.06 -16.55
CA LEU A 212 5.49 -6.28 -17.32
C LEU A 212 4.42 -6.20 -18.42
N ARG A 213 4.83 -5.88 -19.64
CA ARG A 213 3.95 -5.99 -20.80
C ARG A 213 3.71 -7.45 -21.09
N LEU A 214 2.49 -7.92 -20.80
CA LEU A 214 2.07 -9.29 -21.04
C LEU A 214 1.41 -9.42 -22.42
N ALA A 215 1.83 -10.40 -23.20
CA ALA A 215 1.17 -10.83 -24.44
C ALA A 215 0.24 -12.00 -24.10
N LEU A 216 -0.96 -11.70 -23.54
CA LEU A 216 -1.91 -12.74 -23.18
C LEU A 216 -2.57 -13.32 -24.44
N GLU A 217 -2.45 -14.63 -24.63
CA GLU A 217 -3.04 -15.39 -25.73
C GLU A 217 -3.71 -16.67 -25.23
N ALA A 218 -4.57 -17.27 -26.07
CA ALA A 218 -5.15 -18.57 -25.78
C ALA A 218 -4.13 -19.67 -26.12
N LEU A 219 -3.75 -20.45 -25.12
CA LEU A 219 -2.71 -21.47 -25.23
C LEU A 219 -3.29 -22.84 -24.89
N ASP A 220 -2.82 -23.87 -25.59
CA ASP A 220 -3.13 -25.26 -25.27
C ASP A 220 -2.30 -25.71 -24.04
N GLY A 221 -2.98 -25.96 -22.94
CA GLY A 221 -2.35 -26.30 -21.67
C GLY A 221 -1.49 -27.56 -21.70
N PRO A 222 -1.98 -28.70 -22.25
CA PRO A 222 -1.18 -29.90 -22.45
C PRO A 222 0.10 -29.67 -23.23
N THR A 223 0.05 -28.90 -24.31
CA THR A 223 1.24 -28.57 -25.13
C THR A 223 2.25 -27.77 -24.33
N LEU A 224 1.82 -26.77 -23.58
CA LEU A 224 2.71 -25.98 -22.68
C LEU A 224 3.41 -26.86 -21.65
N LEU A 225 2.67 -27.79 -21.04
CA LEU A 225 3.23 -28.69 -20.05
C LEU A 225 4.28 -29.62 -20.67
N ALA A 226 3.99 -30.19 -21.87
CA ALA A 226 4.92 -31.02 -22.61
C ALA A 226 6.19 -30.28 -23.02
N GLU A 227 6.07 -29.03 -23.49
CA GLU A 227 7.20 -28.16 -23.78
C GLU A 227 8.08 -27.91 -22.55
N ALA A 228 7.47 -27.65 -21.40
CA ALA A 228 8.19 -27.43 -20.13
C ALA A 228 8.91 -28.72 -19.69
N MET A 229 8.28 -29.87 -19.80
CA MET A 229 8.93 -31.16 -19.55
C MET A 229 10.17 -31.36 -20.43
N GLU A 230 10.05 -31.14 -21.74
CA GLU A 230 11.18 -31.34 -22.69
C GLU A 230 12.34 -30.37 -22.37
N ARG A 231 12.07 -29.12 -22.05
CA ARG A 231 13.13 -28.17 -21.67
C ARG A 231 13.88 -28.61 -20.39
N ASN A 232 13.19 -29.26 -19.44
CA ASN A 232 13.78 -29.70 -18.18
C ASN A 232 14.29 -31.15 -18.21
N ARG A 233 14.13 -31.91 -19.32
CA ARG A 233 14.60 -33.27 -19.48
C ARG A 233 16.10 -33.45 -19.24
N PRO A 234 17.01 -32.59 -19.76
CA PRO A 234 18.44 -32.72 -19.48
C PRO A 234 18.78 -32.62 -17.99
N LEU A 235 18.11 -31.69 -17.27
CA LEU A 235 18.30 -31.54 -15.83
C LEU A 235 17.78 -32.75 -15.05
N ALA A 236 16.63 -33.30 -15.41
CA ALA A 236 16.08 -34.51 -14.80
C ALA A 236 17.00 -35.71 -15.02
N ALA A 237 17.51 -35.88 -16.25
CA ALA A 237 18.45 -36.95 -16.59
C ALA A 237 19.76 -36.84 -15.79
N SER A 238 20.34 -35.65 -15.64
CA SER A 238 21.57 -35.42 -14.87
C SER A 238 21.44 -35.78 -13.38
N ARG A 239 20.22 -35.76 -12.86
CA ARG A 239 19.89 -36.09 -11.45
C ARG A 239 19.20 -37.45 -11.30
N SER A 240 19.05 -38.20 -12.40
CA SER A 240 18.33 -39.47 -12.43
C SER A 240 16.88 -39.37 -11.89
N VAL A 241 16.21 -38.23 -12.12
CA VAL A 241 14.82 -38.02 -11.75
C VAL A 241 13.90 -38.39 -12.90
N ASN A 242 12.82 -39.11 -12.61
CA ASN A 242 11.83 -39.54 -13.58
C ASN A 242 10.68 -38.54 -13.69
N PHE A 243 10.19 -38.30 -14.90
CA PHE A 243 8.93 -37.58 -15.08
C PHE A 243 7.75 -38.54 -15.11
N GLY A 244 6.78 -38.30 -14.22
CA GLY A 244 5.45 -38.87 -14.27
C GLY A 244 4.43 -37.92 -14.93
N ILE A 245 3.44 -38.49 -15.57
CA ILE A 245 2.31 -37.74 -16.10
C ILE A 245 1.10 -37.99 -15.19
N GLY A 246 0.67 -36.95 -14.51
CA GLY A 246 -0.56 -36.94 -13.71
C GLY A 246 -1.82 -36.73 -14.57
N LEU A 247 -2.84 -36.10 -14.04
CA LEU A 247 -4.04 -35.78 -14.79
C LEU A 247 -3.73 -34.71 -15.85
N VAL A 248 -3.88 -35.05 -17.12
CA VAL A 248 -3.75 -34.15 -18.27
C VAL A 248 -5.11 -34.11 -18.98
N ALA A 249 -5.86 -33.04 -18.77
CA ALA A 249 -7.13 -32.79 -19.45
C ALA A 249 -6.95 -31.74 -20.55
N PRO A 250 -7.74 -31.81 -21.65
CA PRO A 250 -7.76 -30.73 -22.63
C PRO A 250 -8.27 -29.45 -21.96
N VAL A 251 -7.40 -28.44 -21.90
CA VAL A 251 -7.73 -27.14 -21.29
C VAL A 251 -6.98 -26.04 -22.01
N SER A 252 -7.71 -25.00 -22.39
CA SER A 252 -7.12 -23.78 -22.94
C SER A 252 -6.93 -22.73 -21.83
N VAL A 253 -5.76 -22.10 -21.78
CA VAL A 253 -5.37 -21.12 -20.78
C VAL A 253 -5.13 -19.77 -21.42
N ARG A 254 -5.55 -18.70 -20.77
CA ARG A 254 -5.24 -17.35 -21.19
C ARG A 254 -4.01 -16.84 -20.45
N ALA A 255 -2.85 -16.89 -21.10
CA ALA A 255 -1.58 -16.55 -20.48
C ALA A 255 -0.57 -16.01 -21.51
N ASP A 256 0.51 -15.43 -21.00
CA ASP A 256 1.70 -15.14 -21.79
C ASP A 256 2.56 -16.42 -21.85
N ARG A 257 2.80 -16.97 -23.06
CA ARG A 257 3.54 -18.22 -23.29
C ARG A 257 4.92 -18.20 -22.62
N THR A 258 5.67 -17.11 -22.78
CA THR A 258 7.03 -17.00 -22.25
C THR A 258 7.02 -16.96 -20.72
N ARG A 259 6.10 -16.21 -20.14
CA ARG A 259 6.03 -16.04 -18.67
C ARG A 259 5.45 -17.24 -17.97
N LEU A 260 4.42 -17.88 -18.52
CA LEU A 260 3.91 -19.13 -17.99
C LEU A 260 4.92 -20.26 -18.14
N GLY A 261 5.62 -20.32 -19.30
CA GLY A 261 6.74 -21.26 -19.50
C GLY A 261 7.84 -21.08 -18.45
N GLN A 262 8.26 -19.85 -18.18
CA GLN A 262 9.25 -19.52 -17.14
C GLN A 262 8.76 -19.94 -15.73
N ALA A 263 7.49 -19.73 -15.43
CA ALA A 263 6.89 -20.15 -14.16
C ALA A 263 6.92 -21.68 -13.99
N LEU A 264 6.54 -22.42 -15.04
CA LEU A 264 6.60 -23.89 -15.05
C LEU A 264 8.04 -24.41 -14.95
N ASP A 265 8.98 -23.82 -15.69
CA ASP A 265 10.39 -24.22 -15.65
C ASP A 265 10.99 -24.02 -14.25
N ASN A 266 10.64 -22.93 -13.56
CA ASN A 266 11.04 -22.70 -12.18
C ASN A 266 10.49 -23.78 -11.23
N LEU A 267 9.21 -24.14 -11.35
CA LEU A 267 8.58 -25.16 -10.51
C LEU A 267 9.17 -26.55 -10.78
N ILE A 268 9.30 -26.93 -12.05
CA ILE A 268 9.85 -28.22 -12.46
C ILE A 268 11.32 -28.33 -12.04
N GLY A 269 12.11 -27.27 -12.31
CA GLY A 269 13.51 -27.22 -11.88
C GLY A 269 13.68 -27.29 -10.36
N ASN A 270 12.73 -26.73 -9.61
CA ASN A 270 12.70 -26.83 -8.16
C ASN A 270 12.37 -28.27 -7.72
N ALA A 271 11.33 -28.87 -8.28
CA ALA A 271 10.93 -30.25 -8.02
C ALA A 271 12.10 -31.23 -8.29
N ILE A 272 12.79 -31.13 -9.43
CA ILE A 272 13.95 -31.97 -9.77
C ILE A 272 15.08 -31.77 -8.75
N ARG A 273 15.35 -30.53 -8.31
CA ARG A 273 16.44 -30.23 -7.38
C ARG A 273 16.22 -30.82 -6.00
N TYR A 274 14.98 -30.87 -5.53
CA TYR A 274 14.64 -31.37 -4.20
C TYR A 274 14.21 -32.84 -4.18
N SER A 275 13.94 -33.46 -5.31
CA SER A 275 13.75 -34.90 -5.40
C SER A 275 15.06 -35.63 -5.09
N GLU A 276 14.97 -36.84 -4.53
CA GLU A 276 16.10 -37.72 -4.33
C GLU A 276 16.53 -38.35 -5.67
N GLN A 277 17.73 -38.89 -5.73
CA GLN A 277 18.21 -39.62 -6.91
C GLN A 277 17.31 -40.84 -7.19
N GLY A 278 16.78 -40.97 -8.38
CA GLY A 278 15.77 -41.98 -8.73
C GLY A 278 14.35 -41.60 -8.41
N GLY A 279 14.13 -40.39 -7.83
CA GLY A 279 12.80 -39.86 -7.47
C GLY A 279 11.94 -39.55 -8.69
N ASN A 280 10.70 -39.09 -8.40
CA ASN A 280 9.70 -38.80 -9.41
C ASN A 280 9.19 -37.37 -9.30
N VAL A 281 8.98 -36.73 -10.44
CA VAL A 281 8.29 -35.46 -10.57
C VAL A 281 7.06 -35.65 -11.45
N ASP A 282 5.87 -35.57 -10.84
CA ASP A 282 4.59 -35.72 -11.53
C ASP A 282 4.05 -34.34 -11.97
N LEU A 283 3.68 -34.29 -13.25
CA LEU A 283 3.16 -33.09 -13.89
C LEU A 283 1.70 -33.29 -14.31
N GLY A 284 0.83 -32.35 -14.03
CA GLY A 284 -0.57 -32.44 -14.41
C GLY A 284 -1.14 -31.09 -14.81
N ILE A 285 -2.22 -31.13 -15.60
CA ILE A 285 -3.02 -29.94 -15.92
C ILE A 285 -4.47 -30.35 -16.05
N ALA A 286 -5.36 -29.62 -15.41
CA ALA A 286 -6.81 -29.86 -15.45
C ALA A 286 -7.59 -28.55 -15.28
N SER A 287 -8.85 -28.54 -15.70
CA SER A 287 -9.77 -27.45 -15.39
C SER A 287 -10.55 -27.77 -14.12
N ASP A 288 -10.70 -26.79 -13.23
CA ASP A 288 -11.64 -26.83 -12.10
C ASP A 288 -12.96 -26.08 -12.40
N GLY A 289 -13.20 -25.75 -13.67
CA GLY A 289 -14.38 -25.03 -14.17
C GLY A 289 -14.23 -23.51 -14.13
N ALA A 290 -13.50 -22.96 -13.17
CA ALA A 290 -13.26 -21.52 -13.02
C ALA A 290 -11.86 -21.12 -13.49
N SER A 291 -10.90 -22.05 -13.48
CA SER A 291 -9.51 -21.83 -13.85
C SER A 291 -8.89 -23.10 -14.44
N ALA A 292 -7.76 -22.93 -15.12
CA ALA A 292 -6.88 -24.02 -15.49
C ALA A 292 -5.79 -24.15 -14.42
N ALA A 293 -5.69 -25.32 -13.82
CA ALA A 293 -4.75 -25.65 -12.76
C ALA A 293 -3.64 -26.54 -13.28
N SER A 294 -2.40 -26.03 -13.35
CA SER A 294 -1.19 -26.82 -13.61
C SER A 294 -0.56 -27.20 -12.27
N SER A 295 -0.24 -28.49 -12.09
CA SER A 295 0.37 -29.02 -10.87
C SER A 295 1.74 -29.62 -11.17
N VAL A 296 2.70 -29.37 -10.27
CA VAL A 296 4.02 -29.98 -10.24
C VAL A 296 4.20 -30.59 -8.86
N ARG A 297 4.32 -31.91 -8.78
CA ARG A 297 4.49 -32.66 -7.55
C ARG A 297 5.84 -33.36 -7.54
N ASP A 298 6.56 -33.23 -6.46
CA ASP A 298 7.78 -33.98 -6.17
C ASP A 298 7.59 -34.98 -5.01
N ASP A 299 8.47 -35.95 -4.93
CA ASP A 299 8.59 -36.90 -3.81
C ASP A 299 9.72 -36.55 -2.85
N GLY A 300 10.12 -35.29 -2.84
CA GLY A 300 11.22 -34.74 -2.05
C GLY A 300 10.95 -34.68 -0.54
N PRO A 301 11.74 -33.89 0.20
CA PRO A 301 11.73 -33.85 1.66
C PRO A 301 10.42 -33.30 2.27
N GLY A 302 9.51 -32.75 1.43
CA GLY A 302 8.29 -32.11 1.91
C GLY A 302 8.56 -30.82 2.69
N LEU A 303 7.50 -30.21 3.21
CA LEU A 303 7.55 -28.94 3.92
C LEU A 303 6.78 -29.00 5.24
N THR A 304 7.32 -28.37 6.29
CA THR A 304 6.57 -28.11 7.52
C THR A 304 5.49 -27.03 7.31
N PRO A 305 4.50 -26.89 8.19
CA PRO A 305 3.51 -25.82 8.10
C PRO A 305 4.15 -24.42 8.09
N GLU A 306 5.20 -24.22 8.88
CA GLU A 306 5.96 -22.96 8.97
C GLU A 306 6.68 -22.68 7.63
N GLN A 307 7.36 -23.69 7.07
CA GLN A 307 8.05 -23.57 5.80
C GLN A 307 7.08 -23.23 4.66
N ARG A 308 5.89 -23.88 4.63
CA ARG A 308 4.85 -23.59 3.63
C ARG A 308 4.37 -22.14 3.65
N ALA A 309 4.33 -21.51 4.84
CA ALA A 309 3.93 -20.11 4.96
C ALA A 309 4.93 -19.15 4.29
N HIS A 310 6.21 -19.54 4.24
CA HIS A 310 7.32 -18.67 3.82
C HIS A 310 7.93 -19.03 2.46
N VAL A 311 7.55 -20.15 1.81
CA VAL A 311 8.25 -20.63 0.59
C VAL A 311 8.20 -19.65 -0.58
N PHE A 312 7.26 -18.72 -0.60
CA PHE A 312 7.14 -17.69 -1.64
C PHE A 312 7.83 -16.37 -1.27
N GLU A 313 8.44 -16.29 -0.08
CA GLU A 313 9.22 -15.13 0.30
C GLU A 313 10.55 -15.10 -0.46
N ARG A 314 11.06 -13.90 -0.70
CA ARG A 314 12.31 -13.70 -1.43
C ARG A 314 13.48 -14.30 -0.65
N PHE A 315 14.36 -14.98 -1.38
CA PHE A 315 15.56 -15.63 -0.84
C PHE A 315 15.29 -16.68 0.25
N TYR A 316 14.01 -17.01 0.49
CA TYR A 316 13.67 -18.03 1.47
C TYR A 316 14.18 -19.41 1.03
N ARG A 317 14.72 -20.15 1.96
CA ARG A 317 15.27 -21.50 1.76
C ARG A 317 14.91 -22.37 2.97
N ALA A 318 14.21 -23.46 2.74
CA ALA A 318 13.76 -24.35 3.79
C ALA A 318 14.93 -25.07 4.49
N ASP A 319 16.03 -25.33 3.76
CA ASP A 319 17.29 -25.91 4.28
C ASP A 319 18.49 -25.22 3.61
N PRO A 320 19.20 -24.32 4.35
CA PRO A 320 20.36 -23.60 3.82
C PRO A 320 21.55 -24.50 3.43
N SER A 321 21.67 -25.73 3.98
CA SER A 321 22.78 -26.62 3.71
C SER A 321 22.61 -27.36 2.39
N ARG A 322 21.49 -28.03 2.20
CA ARG A 322 21.15 -28.73 0.94
C ARG A 322 21.02 -27.79 -0.25
N SER A 323 20.51 -26.59 -0.01
CA SER A 323 20.27 -25.65 -1.09
C SER A 323 21.52 -24.94 -1.61
N ARG A 324 22.65 -24.96 -0.87
CA ARG A 324 23.95 -24.48 -1.39
C ARG A 324 24.49 -25.41 -2.47
N GLU A 325 24.35 -26.70 -2.28
CA GLU A 325 24.71 -27.72 -3.29
C GLU A 325 23.74 -27.73 -4.49
N ALA A 326 22.48 -27.39 -4.25
CA ALA A 326 21.46 -27.35 -5.30
C ALA A 326 21.49 -26.06 -6.15
N GLY A 327 22.27 -25.03 -5.82
CA GLY A 327 22.54 -23.84 -6.64
C GLY A 327 21.37 -22.89 -6.86
N GLY A 328 20.31 -22.94 -6.05
CA GLY A 328 19.14 -22.05 -6.20
C GLY A 328 19.37 -20.65 -5.62
N SER A 329 18.84 -19.60 -6.26
CA SER A 329 18.87 -18.21 -5.80
C SER A 329 17.87 -17.92 -4.66
N GLY A 330 16.87 -18.77 -4.43
CA GLY A 330 15.74 -18.49 -3.54
C GLY A 330 14.72 -17.49 -4.13
N LEU A 331 14.90 -17.06 -5.37
CA LEU A 331 14.00 -16.13 -6.07
C LEU A 331 12.98 -16.86 -6.98
N GLY A 332 13.26 -18.09 -7.41
CA GLY A 332 12.44 -18.77 -8.40
C GLY A 332 10.95 -18.89 -8.04
N LEU A 333 10.61 -19.24 -6.78
CA LEU A 333 9.22 -19.33 -6.33
C LEU A 333 8.55 -17.94 -6.20
N THR A 334 9.28 -16.95 -5.75
CA THR A 334 8.80 -15.55 -5.69
C THR A 334 8.53 -15.01 -7.09
N ILE A 335 9.44 -15.25 -8.05
CA ILE A 335 9.25 -14.88 -9.45
C ILE A 335 8.04 -15.60 -10.03
N THR A 336 7.91 -16.91 -9.79
CA THR A 336 6.75 -17.68 -10.24
C THR A 336 5.44 -17.07 -9.73
N LYS A 337 5.36 -16.73 -8.43
CA LYS A 337 4.21 -16.08 -7.84
C LYS A 337 3.92 -14.74 -8.52
N SER A 338 4.91 -13.88 -8.67
CA SER A 338 4.74 -12.56 -9.29
C SER A 338 4.30 -12.65 -10.75
N LEU A 339 4.85 -13.59 -11.53
CA LEU A 339 4.46 -13.81 -12.93
C LEU A 339 3.01 -14.31 -13.03
N VAL A 340 2.63 -15.29 -12.20
CA VAL A 340 1.28 -15.86 -12.19
C VAL A 340 0.26 -14.81 -11.76
N GLU A 341 0.54 -14.03 -10.71
CA GLU A 341 -0.33 -12.93 -10.25
C GLU A 341 -0.45 -11.83 -11.30
N ALA A 342 0.62 -11.49 -12.02
CA ALA A 342 0.57 -10.54 -13.12
C ALA A 342 -0.35 -11.00 -14.28
N MET A 343 -0.47 -12.31 -14.51
CA MET A 343 -1.39 -12.91 -15.47
C MET A 343 -2.83 -13.08 -14.93
N GLY A 344 -3.12 -12.58 -13.71
CA GLY A 344 -4.43 -12.70 -13.06
C GLY A 344 -4.69 -14.08 -12.46
N GLY A 345 -3.64 -14.88 -12.28
CA GLY A 345 -3.69 -16.21 -11.70
C GLY A 345 -3.34 -16.26 -10.21
N THR A 346 -3.26 -17.48 -9.66
CA THR A 346 -2.83 -17.74 -8.29
C THR A 346 -1.89 -18.94 -8.25
N ILE A 347 -1.00 -18.97 -7.25
CA ILE A 347 -0.15 -20.12 -6.96
C ILE A 347 -0.38 -20.59 -5.53
N ALA A 348 -0.40 -21.91 -5.34
CA ALA A 348 -0.54 -22.54 -4.04
C ALA A 348 0.50 -23.65 -3.85
N VAL A 349 0.82 -23.94 -2.59
CA VAL A 349 1.69 -25.06 -2.20
C VAL A 349 0.96 -25.97 -1.23
N ALA A 350 1.09 -27.27 -1.40
CA ALA A 350 0.62 -28.30 -0.50
C ALA A 350 1.75 -29.29 -0.20
N SER A 351 1.82 -29.74 1.06
CA SER A 351 2.69 -30.83 1.50
C SER A 351 2.07 -31.42 2.77
N ASP A 352 2.04 -32.74 2.84
CA ASP A 352 1.52 -33.49 4.00
C ASP A 352 2.55 -33.60 5.14
N GLY A 353 3.66 -32.89 5.02
CA GLY A 353 4.72 -32.81 6.02
C GLY A 353 6.07 -33.35 5.51
N PRO A 354 7.07 -33.39 6.40
CA PRO A 354 8.41 -33.87 6.08
C PRO A 354 8.40 -35.30 5.52
N GLY A 355 9.13 -35.53 4.43
CA GLY A 355 9.22 -36.83 3.74
C GLY A 355 8.00 -37.21 2.90
N LYS A 356 7.04 -36.29 2.70
CA LYS A 356 5.81 -36.56 1.94
C LYS A 356 5.77 -35.87 0.57
N GLY A 357 6.85 -35.22 0.17
CA GLY A 357 6.93 -34.47 -1.06
C GLY A 357 6.17 -33.14 -1.00
N THR A 358 6.18 -32.43 -2.11
CA THR A 358 5.54 -31.11 -2.24
C THR A 358 4.76 -31.05 -3.55
N THR A 359 3.62 -30.35 -3.54
CA THR A 359 2.82 -30.08 -4.73
C THR A 359 2.65 -28.57 -4.87
N PHE A 360 3.14 -28.01 -5.96
CA PHE A 360 2.84 -26.64 -6.36
C PHE A 360 1.74 -26.65 -7.41
N THR A 361 0.76 -25.76 -7.24
CA THR A 361 -0.37 -25.62 -8.17
C THR A 361 -0.47 -24.18 -8.65
N VAL A 362 -0.33 -23.97 -9.95
CA VAL A 362 -0.55 -22.68 -10.62
C VAL A 362 -1.94 -22.70 -11.23
N ARG A 363 -2.75 -21.70 -10.93
CA ARG A 363 -4.05 -21.47 -11.55
C ARG A 363 -4.00 -20.21 -12.38
N VAL A 364 -4.43 -20.31 -13.64
CA VAL A 364 -4.55 -19.17 -14.54
C VAL A 364 -5.97 -19.10 -15.12
N PRO A 365 -6.46 -17.91 -15.54
CA PRO A 365 -7.77 -17.80 -16.18
C PRO A 365 -7.88 -18.74 -17.38
N PRO A 366 -9.07 -19.33 -17.63
CA PRO A 366 -9.34 -20.07 -18.86
C PRO A 366 -9.36 -19.09 -20.06
N ALA A 367 -9.09 -19.61 -21.25
CA ALA A 367 -9.14 -18.82 -22.48
C ALA A 367 -10.56 -18.65 -23.01
#